data_46f9e56f0e4d9a005bf5f110cb00e8f7
#
_entry.id   46f9e56f0e4d9a005bf5f110cb00e8f7
#
_cell.length_a   1.000
_cell.length_b   1.000
_cell.length_c   1.000
_cell.angle_alpha   90.00
_cell.angle_beta   90.00
_cell.angle_gamma   90.00
#
_symmetry.space_group_name_H-M   'P 1'
#
loop_
_entity.id
_entity.type
_entity.pdbx_description
1 polymer ?
#
loop_
_entity_poly.entity_id
_entity_poly.type
_entity_poly.pdbx_seq_one_letter_code
_entity_poly.pdbx_strand_id
1 'polypeptide(L)'
;MAQFQVLLRGEHFLLAREGKESWYGFIKTVYVQSETEDSACEYAVKQAISDPEFRASVRNPADKPPAMNVEDCSVIEKDPDLQDSPFIYTPE
;
A
#
# COMPACT_ATOMS: atom_id res chain seq x y z
N MET A 1 -12.61 -19.27 0.37
CA MET A 1 -11.72 -18.14 0.71
C MET A 1 -12.51 -17.00 1.31
N ALA A 2 -11.96 -16.36 2.31
CA ALA A 2 -12.54 -15.15 2.87
C ALA A 2 -12.08 -13.93 2.11
N GLN A 3 -12.84 -12.86 2.18
CA GLN A 3 -12.41 -11.57 1.66
C GLN A 3 -11.91 -10.70 2.80
N PHE A 4 -10.74 -10.10 2.61
CA PHE A 4 -10.09 -9.26 3.60
C PHE A 4 -10.00 -7.83 3.09
N GLN A 5 -10.17 -6.90 4.02
CA GLN A 5 -9.86 -5.50 3.80
C GLN A 5 -8.52 -5.21 4.50
N VAL A 6 -7.51 -4.85 3.75
CA VAL A 6 -6.18 -4.59 4.27
C VAL A 6 -5.87 -3.12 4.12
N LEU A 7 -5.61 -2.45 5.25
CA LEU A 7 -5.21 -1.04 5.26
C LEU A 7 -3.69 -0.98 5.38
N LEU A 8 -3.05 -0.43 4.35
CA LEU A 8 -1.61 -0.25 4.30
C LEU A 8 -1.26 1.19 4.65
N ARG A 9 -0.18 1.36 5.39
CA ARG A 9 0.38 2.66 5.71
C ARG A 9 1.84 2.71 5.31
N GLY A 10 2.18 3.69 4.48
CA GLY A 10 3.56 3.96 4.10
C GLY A 10 4.07 5.18 4.84
N GLU A 11 5.35 5.14 5.20
CA GLU A 11 6.01 6.25 5.87
C GLU A 11 7.39 6.45 5.27
N HIS A 12 7.83 7.69 5.23
CA HIS A 12 9.19 8.03 4.86
C HIS A 12 9.55 7.62 3.42
N PHE A 13 8.63 7.84 2.50
CA PHE A 13 8.88 7.65 1.07
C PHE A 13 9.33 8.95 0.43
N LEU A 14 10.47 8.90 -0.23
CA LEU A 14 10.89 10.02 -1.08
C LEU A 14 10.32 9.77 -2.46
N LEU A 15 9.39 10.60 -2.88
CA LEU A 15 8.68 10.42 -4.14
C LEU A 15 8.92 11.59 -5.08
N ALA A 16 9.14 11.25 -6.36
CA ALA A 16 9.22 12.23 -7.43
C ALA A 16 7.81 12.44 -7.98
N ARG A 17 7.23 13.59 -7.71
CA ARG A 17 5.89 13.97 -8.16
C ARG A 17 5.90 15.37 -8.73
N GLU A 18 5.30 15.53 -9.89
CA GLU A 18 5.18 16.84 -10.55
C GLU A 18 6.52 17.55 -10.71
N GLY A 19 7.57 16.79 -11.01
CA GLY A 19 8.91 17.32 -11.20
C GLY A 19 9.67 17.64 -9.92
N LYS A 20 9.13 17.26 -8.76
CA LYS A 20 9.78 17.52 -7.46
C LYS A 20 9.89 16.25 -6.64
N GLU A 21 10.97 16.16 -5.88
CA GLU A 21 11.15 15.10 -4.90
C GLU A 21 10.80 15.63 -3.51
N SER A 22 9.93 14.92 -2.81
CA SER A 22 9.53 15.27 -1.46
C SER A 22 9.22 14.02 -0.66
N TRP A 23 9.20 14.16 0.66
CA TRP A 23 8.89 13.06 1.55
C TRP A 23 7.39 12.96 1.77
N TYR A 24 6.88 11.71 1.68
CA TYR A 24 5.45 11.44 1.82
C TYR A 24 5.21 10.22 2.68
N GLY A 25 4.09 10.26 3.41
CA GLY A 25 3.42 9.05 3.85
C GLY A 25 2.28 8.75 2.89
N PHE A 26 1.65 7.59 3.05
CA PHE A 26 0.43 7.28 2.31
C PHE A 26 -0.42 6.28 3.08
N ILE A 27 -1.68 6.21 2.70
CA ILE A 27 -2.57 5.11 3.08
C ILE A 27 -3.16 4.53 1.81
N LYS A 28 -3.44 3.23 1.84
CA LYS A 28 -4.04 2.51 0.72
C LYS A 28 -4.83 1.34 1.26
N THR A 29 -6.05 1.16 0.76
CA THR A 29 -6.89 0.02 1.09
C THR A 29 -6.83 -0.98 -0.05
N VAL A 30 -6.54 -2.23 0.27
CA VAL A 30 -6.49 -3.33 -0.70
C VAL A 30 -7.47 -4.41 -0.27
N TYR A 31 -8.24 -4.92 -1.22
CA TYR A 31 -9.18 -6.02 -0.96
C TYR A 31 -8.60 -7.30 -1.54
N VAL A 32 -8.49 -8.33 -0.70
CA VAL A 32 -7.83 -9.58 -1.06
C VAL A 32 -8.72 -10.77 -0.69
N GLN A 33 -8.83 -11.72 -1.60
CA GLN A 33 -9.42 -13.01 -1.28
C GLN A 33 -8.30 -13.96 -0.89
N SER A 34 -8.38 -14.53 0.29
CA SER A 34 -7.33 -15.39 0.83
C SER A 34 -7.90 -16.37 1.83
N GLU A 35 -7.14 -17.40 2.13
CA GLU A 35 -7.53 -18.38 3.16
C GLU A 35 -7.15 -17.90 4.55
N THR A 36 -6.10 -17.08 4.67
CA THR A 36 -5.61 -16.60 5.95
C THR A 36 -5.35 -15.10 5.92
N GLU A 37 -5.38 -14.51 7.11
CA GLU A 37 -5.06 -13.10 7.29
C GLU A 37 -3.61 -12.80 6.88
N ASP A 38 -2.67 -13.67 7.29
CA ASP A 38 -1.25 -13.47 6.97
C ASP A 38 -1.01 -13.45 5.46
N SER A 39 -1.62 -14.38 4.73
CA SER A 39 -1.51 -14.41 3.27
C SER A 39 -2.12 -13.17 2.63
N ALA A 40 -3.24 -12.69 3.16
CA ALA A 40 -3.87 -11.47 2.67
C ALA A 40 -2.96 -10.26 2.84
N CYS A 41 -2.34 -10.13 4.01
CA CYS A 41 -1.41 -9.04 4.30
C CYS A 41 -0.19 -9.07 3.38
N GLU A 42 0.42 -10.24 3.21
CA GLU A 42 1.57 -10.39 2.31
C GLU A 42 1.23 -10.02 0.88
N TYR A 43 0.09 -10.49 0.39
CA TYR A 43 -0.36 -10.20 -0.96
C TYR A 43 -0.59 -8.69 -1.16
N ALA A 44 -1.25 -8.05 -0.19
CA ALA A 44 -1.53 -6.62 -0.28
C ALA A 44 -0.25 -5.79 -0.36
N VAL A 45 0.73 -6.11 0.48
CA VAL A 45 2.03 -5.41 0.47
C VAL A 45 2.74 -5.61 -0.87
N LYS A 46 2.80 -6.85 -1.35
CA LYS A 46 3.44 -7.14 -2.64
C LYS A 46 2.77 -6.42 -3.79
N GLN A 47 1.46 -6.38 -3.79
CA GLN A 47 0.71 -5.71 -4.85
C GLN A 47 0.96 -4.21 -4.85
N ALA A 48 0.99 -3.58 -3.68
CA ALA A 48 1.27 -2.15 -3.56
C ALA A 48 2.70 -1.83 -4.03
N ILE A 49 3.67 -2.61 -3.60
CA ILE A 49 5.08 -2.40 -3.98
C ILE A 49 5.28 -2.62 -5.48
N SER A 50 4.48 -3.48 -6.09
CA SER A 50 4.62 -3.83 -7.51
C SER A 50 3.90 -2.86 -8.45
N ASP A 51 3.16 -1.88 -7.93
CA ASP A 51 2.48 -0.89 -8.76
C ASP A 51 3.51 -0.11 -9.59
N PRO A 52 3.38 -0.12 -10.94
CA PRO A 52 4.42 0.48 -11.79
C PRO A 52 4.58 1.98 -11.59
N GLU A 53 3.49 2.72 -11.42
CA GLU A 53 3.57 4.16 -11.20
C GLU A 53 4.21 4.48 -9.85
N PHE A 54 3.83 3.75 -8.82
CA PHE A 54 4.40 3.93 -7.50
C PHE A 54 5.91 3.63 -7.51
N ARG A 55 6.30 2.49 -8.07
CA ARG A 55 7.72 2.10 -8.15
C ARG A 55 8.55 3.11 -8.94
N ALA A 56 7.99 3.61 -10.02
CA ALA A 56 8.68 4.60 -10.86
C ALA A 56 8.93 5.91 -10.12
N SER A 57 8.13 6.24 -9.12
CA SER A 57 8.24 7.49 -8.39
C SER A 57 9.11 7.42 -7.13
N VAL A 58 9.41 6.22 -6.62
CA VAL A 58 10.20 6.06 -5.38
C VAL A 58 11.67 6.37 -5.64
N ARG A 59 12.25 7.24 -4.82
CA ARG A 59 13.63 7.75 -4.97
C ARG A 59 14.45 7.62 -3.69
N ASN A 60 14.01 6.80 -2.74
CA ASN A 60 14.70 6.65 -1.46
C ASN A 60 16.16 6.24 -1.63
N PRO A 61 17.11 6.95 -0.98
CA PRO A 61 18.49 6.47 -0.93
C PRO A 61 18.61 5.25 -0.04
N ALA A 62 19.66 4.46 -0.26
CA ALA A 62 19.84 3.18 0.43
C ALA A 62 19.95 3.33 1.96
N ASP A 63 20.47 4.46 2.44
CA ASP A 63 20.63 4.73 3.87
C ASP A 63 19.37 5.30 4.54
N LYS A 64 18.31 5.52 3.76
CA LYS A 64 17.03 6.03 4.27
C LYS A 64 15.88 5.23 3.67
N PRO A 65 15.76 3.96 4.05
CA PRO A 65 14.72 3.11 3.48
C PRO A 65 13.33 3.55 3.97
N PRO A 66 12.32 3.40 3.10
CA PRO A 66 10.95 3.67 3.50
C PRO A 66 10.38 2.51 4.32
N ALA A 67 9.29 2.75 5.01
CA ALA A 67 8.56 1.72 5.74
C ALA A 67 7.14 1.59 5.19
N MET A 68 6.70 0.35 5.01
CA MET A 68 5.32 0.05 4.66
C MET A 68 4.80 -1.00 5.64
N ASN A 69 3.71 -0.66 6.32
CA ASN A 69 3.15 -1.50 7.37
C ASN A 69 1.68 -1.79 7.08
N VAL A 70 1.22 -2.95 7.57
CA VAL A 70 -0.21 -3.23 7.61
C VAL A 70 -0.76 -2.58 8.88
N GLU A 71 -1.62 -1.60 8.70
CA GLU A 71 -2.22 -0.86 9.81
C GLU A 71 -3.41 -1.62 10.37
N ASP A 72 -4.18 -2.27 9.49
CA ASP A 72 -5.35 -3.05 9.87
C ASP A 72 -5.62 -4.10 8.82
N CYS A 73 -6.18 -5.23 9.25
CA CYS A 73 -6.61 -6.30 8.36
C CYS A 73 -7.83 -6.97 8.97
N SER A 74 -8.94 -6.95 8.26
CA SER A 74 -10.19 -7.50 8.75
C SER A 74 -10.92 -8.30 7.69
N VAL A 75 -11.60 -9.35 8.13
CA VAL A 75 -12.51 -10.13 7.26
C VAL A 75 -13.76 -9.31 7.05
N ILE A 76 -14.19 -9.25 5.80
CA ILE A 76 -15.42 -8.54 5.41
C ILE A 76 -16.30 -9.47 4.60
N GLU A 77 -17.56 -9.08 4.40
CA GLU A 77 -18.46 -9.80 3.50
C GLU A 77 -17.96 -9.71 2.07
N LYS A 78 -18.12 -10.79 1.31
CA LYS A 78 -17.75 -10.78 -0.11
C LYS A 78 -18.58 -9.78 -0.86
N ASP A 79 -17.88 -8.90 -1.58
CA ASP A 79 -18.51 -7.91 -2.45
C ASP A 79 -17.66 -7.80 -3.71
N PRO A 80 -18.15 -8.27 -4.87
CA PRO A 80 -17.38 -8.23 -6.11
C PRO A 80 -17.18 -6.82 -6.66
N ASP A 81 -17.92 -5.85 -6.15
CA ASP A 81 -17.85 -4.46 -6.63
C ASP A 81 -16.78 -3.64 -5.88
N LEU A 82 -16.18 -4.19 -4.83
CA LEU A 82 -15.13 -3.49 -4.09
C LEU A 82 -13.86 -3.39 -4.92
N GLN A 83 -13.28 -2.21 -4.94
CA GLN A 83 -12.04 -1.93 -5.65
C GLN A 83 -11.01 -1.36 -4.69
N ASP A 84 -9.74 -1.68 -4.96
CA ASP A 84 -8.64 -1.12 -4.19
C ASP A 84 -8.63 0.40 -4.30
N SER A 85 -8.30 1.07 -3.20
CA SER A 85 -8.17 2.52 -3.23
C SER A 85 -6.90 2.91 -3.99
N PRO A 86 -6.82 4.13 -4.51
CA PRO A 86 -5.53 4.67 -4.93
C PRO A 86 -4.63 4.89 -3.72
N PHE A 87 -3.34 5.15 -3.97
CA PHE A 87 -2.46 5.65 -2.94
C PHE A 87 -2.91 7.06 -2.56
N ILE A 88 -3.19 7.27 -1.28
CA ILE A 88 -3.60 8.58 -0.76
C ILE A 88 -2.40 9.16 -0.05
N TYR A 89 -1.69 10.08 -0.70
CA TYR A 89 -0.44 10.63 -0.20
C TYR A 89 -0.65 11.77 0.76
N THR A 90 0.19 11.81 1.80
CA THR A 90 0.22 12.89 2.78
C THR A 90 1.65 13.42 2.87
N PRO A 91 1.90 14.71 2.61
CA PRO A 91 3.25 15.29 2.75
C PRO A 91 3.73 15.17 4.19
N GLU A 92 4.99 14.83 4.34
CA GLU A 92 5.63 14.79 5.65
C GLU A 92 6.34 16.10 5.97
#